data_ced2c204a01104d4f8041cf8d61525fa
#
_entry.id   ced2c204a01104d4f8041cf8d61525fa
#
_cell.length_a   1.000
_cell.length_b   1.000
_cell.length_c   1.000
_cell.angle_alpha   90.00
_cell.angle_beta   90.00
_cell.angle_gamma   90.00
#
_symmetry.space_group_name_H-M   'P 1'
#
loop_
_entity.id
_entity.type
_entity.pdbx_description
1 polymer ?
#
loop_
_entity_poly.entity_id
_entity_poly.type
_entity_poly.pdbx_seq_one_letter_code
_entity_poly.pdbx_strand_id
1 'polypeptide(L)'
;MTARARRPGARAGEGGSASLELAILAPVLLALVALVVMGGRLAMASSAITGVAGAAARDASLARTPAAARAAAISGALATMAEQSLHCQGAPSVQVDTSGFAAAQGTPASVTVDVTCVVVVNGLDVPGLPSTRTLHERAVSPLDSYRSRTSGFTNSDGSSGSNPGVGP
;
A
#
# COMPACT_ATOMS: atom_id res chain seq x y z
N MET A 1 58.49 47.85 47.83
CA MET A 1 57.25 47.06 47.97
C MET A 1 56.74 46.76 46.54
N THR A 2 57.12 45.63 46.01
CA THR A 2 56.75 45.21 44.64
C THR A 2 55.64 44.13 44.70
N ALA A 3 54.40 44.51 44.31
CA ALA A 3 53.26 43.67 44.29
C ALA A 3 53.42 42.69 43.04
N ARG A 4 53.59 41.45 43.31
CA ARG A 4 53.65 40.40 42.29
C ARG A 4 52.22 40.01 41.86
N ALA A 5 51.78 40.47 40.68
CA ALA A 5 50.51 40.10 40.09
C ALA A 5 50.50 38.57 39.79
N ARG A 6 49.61 37.82 40.47
CA ARG A 6 49.32 36.43 40.19
C ARG A 6 48.54 36.38 38.88
N ARG A 7 49.14 35.79 37.82
CA ARG A 7 48.41 35.42 36.59
C ARG A 7 47.47 34.25 36.92
N PRO A 8 46.17 34.36 36.60
CA PRO A 8 45.30 33.19 36.69
C PRO A 8 45.72 32.20 35.62
N GLY A 9 46.07 30.99 36.04
CA GLY A 9 46.38 29.89 35.14
C GLY A 9 45.17 29.56 34.29
N ALA A 10 45.35 29.67 32.98
CA ALA A 10 44.40 29.17 32.03
C ALA A 10 44.25 27.66 32.19
N ARG A 11 43.08 27.21 32.60
CA ARG A 11 42.71 25.79 32.51
C ARG A 11 42.57 25.42 31.05
N ALA A 12 43.67 25.14 30.39
CA ALA A 12 43.72 24.48 29.08
C ALA A 12 43.79 22.98 29.35
N GLY A 13 42.70 22.27 29.15
CA GLY A 13 42.83 20.83 29.23
C GLY A 13 41.59 19.95 29.11
N GLU A 14 40.37 20.45 29.17
CA GLU A 14 39.19 19.57 29.15
C GLU A 14 38.22 19.76 27.95
N GLY A 15 38.48 20.75 27.11
CA GLY A 15 37.60 21.02 25.94
C GLY A 15 37.84 20.13 24.72
N GLY A 16 39.00 19.46 24.63
CA GLY A 16 39.33 18.65 23.43
C GLY A 16 38.75 17.26 23.43
N SER A 17 38.56 16.65 24.59
CA SER A 17 38.02 15.31 24.74
C SER A 17 36.52 15.25 24.40
N ALA A 18 35.74 16.21 24.92
CA ALA A 18 34.29 16.28 24.68
C ALA A 18 33.93 16.57 23.21
N SER A 19 34.72 17.40 22.52
CA SER A 19 34.48 17.70 21.11
C SER A 19 34.80 16.52 20.19
N LEU A 20 35.85 15.72 20.53
CA LEU A 20 36.20 14.49 19.79
C LEU A 20 35.13 13.41 20.00
N GLU A 21 34.65 13.26 21.22
CA GLU A 21 33.58 12.32 21.57
C GLU A 21 32.27 12.66 20.86
N LEU A 22 31.90 13.93 20.78
CA LEU A 22 30.73 14.43 20.05
C LEU A 22 30.88 14.22 18.53
N ALA A 23 32.09 14.39 17.99
CA ALA A 23 32.36 14.17 16.55
C ALA A 23 32.19 12.72 16.13
N ILE A 24 32.40 11.76 17.03
CA ILE A 24 32.19 10.33 16.77
C ILE A 24 30.74 9.92 17.05
N LEU A 25 30.15 10.44 18.14
CA LEU A 25 28.76 10.10 18.52
C LEU A 25 27.72 10.69 17.59
N ALA A 26 27.92 11.91 17.07
CA ALA A 26 26.95 12.58 16.23
C ALA A 26 26.58 11.81 14.96
N PRO A 27 27.53 11.30 14.15
CA PRO A 27 27.19 10.51 12.95
C PRO A 27 26.49 9.19 13.29
N VAL A 28 26.85 8.56 14.40
CA VAL A 28 26.21 7.31 14.86
C VAL A 28 24.75 7.57 15.25
N LEU A 29 24.51 8.66 15.98
CA LEU A 29 23.18 9.05 16.43
C LEU A 29 22.28 9.45 15.23
N LEU A 30 22.84 10.19 14.26
CA LEU A 30 22.14 10.53 13.02
C LEU A 30 21.81 9.28 12.19
N ALA A 31 22.72 8.32 12.10
CA ALA A 31 22.48 7.05 11.42
C ALA A 31 21.34 6.25 12.09
N LEU A 32 21.31 6.23 13.41
CA LEU A 32 20.26 5.57 14.18
C LEU A 32 18.89 6.24 13.95
N VAL A 33 18.85 7.56 13.99
CA VAL A 33 17.61 8.33 13.71
C VAL A 33 17.14 8.07 12.27
N ALA A 34 18.05 8.09 11.30
CA ALA A 34 17.73 7.79 9.90
C ALA A 34 17.15 6.37 9.74
N LEU A 35 17.70 5.38 10.44
CA LEU A 35 17.20 4.01 10.43
C LEU A 35 15.79 3.90 10.99
N VAL A 36 15.51 4.57 12.10
CA VAL A 36 14.17 4.59 12.72
C VAL A 36 13.14 5.25 11.80
N VAL A 37 13.51 6.39 11.19
CA VAL A 37 12.62 7.09 10.25
C VAL A 37 12.34 6.23 9.01
N MET A 38 13.36 5.55 8.48
CA MET A 38 13.22 4.67 7.32
C MET A 38 12.32 3.47 7.66
N GLY A 39 12.52 2.83 8.81
CA GLY A 39 11.68 1.73 9.30
C GLY A 39 10.22 2.17 9.48
N GLY A 40 9.98 3.36 10.05
CA GLY A 40 8.66 3.93 10.20
C GLY A 40 7.93 4.17 8.87
N ARG A 41 8.63 4.73 7.87
CA ARG A 41 8.08 4.92 6.53
C ARG A 41 7.69 3.60 5.86
N LEU A 42 8.54 2.58 5.99
CA LEU A 42 8.25 1.26 5.43
C LEU A 42 7.04 0.60 6.10
N ALA A 43 6.92 0.73 7.42
CA ALA A 43 5.77 0.22 8.17
C ALA A 43 4.46 0.91 7.74
N MET A 44 4.49 2.23 7.55
CA MET A 44 3.33 2.98 7.04
C MET A 44 2.94 2.54 5.62
N ALA A 45 3.91 2.37 4.72
CA ALA A 45 3.65 1.90 3.36
C ALA A 45 3.07 0.47 3.35
N SER A 46 3.57 -0.41 4.21
CA SER A 46 3.04 -1.77 4.37
C SER A 46 1.61 -1.77 4.89
N SER A 47 1.31 -0.94 5.89
CA SER A 47 -0.07 -0.78 6.39
C SER A 47 -1.01 -0.20 5.34
N ALA A 48 -0.53 0.76 4.54
CA ALA A 48 -1.29 1.37 3.46
C ALA A 48 -1.70 0.34 2.41
N ILE A 49 -0.77 -0.50 1.93
CA ILE A 49 -1.10 -1.49 0.90
C ILE A 49 -2.06 -2.57 1.41
N THR A 50 -2.01 -2.92 2.69
CA THR A 50 -2.99 -3.81 3.32
C THR A 50 -4.39 -3.18 3.29
N GLY A 51 -4.49 -1.88 3.59
CA GLY A 51 -5.74 -1.12 3.47
C GLY A 51 -6.29 -1.10 2.04
N VAL A 52 -5.41 -0.86 1.05
CA VAL A 52 -5.75 -0.86 -0.38
C VAL A 52 -6.31 -2.22 -0.82
N ALA A 53 -5.64 -3.32 -0.50
CA ALA A 53 -6.09 -4.66 -0.86
C ALA A 53 -7.45 -4.98 -0.21
N GLY A 54 -7.63 -4.61 1.07
CA GLY A 54 -8.87 -4.80 1.80
C GLY A 54 -10.05 -4.01 1.21
N ALA A 55 -9.83 -2.74 0.86
CA ALA A 55 -10.85 -1.90 0.20
C ALA A 55 -11.23 -2.48 -1.17
N ALA A 56 -10.23 -2.80 -2.00
CA ALA A 56 -10.44 -3.38 -3.31
C ALA A 56 -11.23 -4.69 -3.27
N ALA A 57 -10.93 -5.57 -2.30
CA ALA A 57 -11.65 -6.84 -2.12
C ALA A 57 -13.12 -6.62 -1.70
N ARG A 58 -13.39 -5.63 -0.84
CA ARG A 58 -14.75 -5.25 -0.46
C ARG A 58 -15.54 -4.71 -1.64
N ASP A 59 -14.96 -3.79 -2.41
CA ASP A 59 -15.63 -3.22 -3.59
C ASP A 59 -15.92 -4.30 -4.63
N ALA A 60 -14.98 -5.22 -4.85
CA ALA A 60 -15.18 -6.38 -5.71
C ALA A 60 -16.34 -7.27 -5.24
N SER A 61 -16.46 -7.50 -3.92
CA SER A 61 -17.50 -8.39 -3.36
C SER A 61 -18.91 -7.81 -3.47
N LEU A 62 -19.06 -6.50 -3.63
CA LEU A 62 -20.34 -5.84 -3.82
C LEU A 62 -20.86 -5.93 -5.26
N ALA A 63 -20.01 -6.27 -6.21
CA ALA A 63 -20.38 -6.42 -7.60
C ALA A 63 -21.24 -7.67 -7.85
N ARG A 64 -22.00 -7.66 -8.96
CA ARG A 64 -22.89 -8.76 -9.33
C ARG A 64 -22.32 -9.65 -10.43
N THR A 65 -21.30 -9.19 -11.14
CA THR A 65 -20.67 -9.91 -12.23
C THR A 65 -19.14 -9.92 -12.06
N PRO A 66 -18.45 -10.94 -12.58
CA PRO A 66 -16.98 -10.98 -12.52
C PRO A 66 -16.30 -9.77 -13.15
N ALA A 67 -16.86 -9.27 -14.26
CA ALA A 67 -16.31 -8.09 -14.95
C ALA A 67 -16.45 -6.82 -14.11
N ALA A 68 -17.64 -6.60 -13.51
CA ALA A 68 -17.86 -5.48 -12.62
C ALA A 68 -17.01 -5.58 -11.35
N ALA A 69 -16.78 -6.79 -10.81
CA ALA A 69 -15.91 -7.01 -9.65
C ALA A 69 -14.47 -6.59 -9.94
N ARG A 70 -13.94 -6.97 -11.10
CA ARG A 70 -12.59 -6.54 -11.51
C ARG A 70 -12.49 -5.03 -11.66
N ALA A 71 -13.46 -4.41 -12.32
CA ALA A 71 -13.48 -2.95 -12.49
C ALA A 71 -13.58 -2.23 -11.14
N ALA A 72 -14.46 -2.68 -10.24
CA ALA A 72 -14.63 -2.11 -8.90
C ALA A 72 -13.37 -2.27 -8.05
N ALA A 73 -12.72 -3.45 -8.08
CA ALA A 73 -11.47 -3.67 -7.36
C ALA A 73 -10.35 -2.73 -7.82
N ILE A 74 -10.19 -2.55 -9.14
CA ILE A 74 -9.14 -1.68 -9.70
C ILE A 74 -9.42 -0.22 -9.32
N SER A 75 -10.67 0.25 -9.50
CA SER A 75 -11.03 1.63 -9.15
C SER A 75 -10.90 1.91 -7.65
N GLY A 76 -11.36 0.98 -6.80
CA GLY A 76 -11.25 1.08 -5.34
C GLY A 76 -9.78 1.06 -4.87
N ALA A 77 -8.94 0.19 -5.46
CA ALA A 77 -7.51 0.18 -5.16
C ALA A 77 -6.86 1.52 -5.48
N LEU A 78 -7.09 2.07 -6.67
CA LEU A 78 -6.51 3.35 -7.10
C LEU A 78 -7.00 4.53 -6.25
N ALA A 79 -8.28 4.57 -5.90
CA ALA A 79 -8.85 5.59 -5.04
C ALA A 79 -8.22 5.55 -3.64
N THR A 80 -8.15 4.37 -3.03
CA THR A 80 -7.56 4.19 -1.69
C THR A 80 -6.06 4.48 -1.68
N MET A 81 -5.31 4.15 -2.76
CA MET A 81 -3.91 4.55 -2.91
C MET A 81 -3.75 6.07 -2.91
N ALA A 82 -4.62 6.78 -3.63
CA ALA A 82 -4.60 8.24 -3.68
C ALA A 82 -4.92 8.86 -2.30
N GLU A 83 -5.93 8.36 -1.60
CA GLU A 83 -6.30 8.82 -0.25
C GLU A 83 -5.18 8.62 0.77
N GLN A 84 -4.47 7.50 0.69
CA GLN A 84 -3.36 7.18 1.59
C GLN A 84 -2.01 7.75 1.15
N SER A 85 -2.00 8.52 0.05
CA SER A 85 -0.78 9.07 -0.55
C SER A 85 0.28 8.00 -0.83
N LEU A 86 -0.14 6.79 -1.17
CA LEU A 86 0.74 5.69 -1.55
C LEU A 86 1.13 5.82 -3.02
N HIS A 87 2.39 6.18 -3.24
CA HIS A 87 2.93 6.37 -4.59
C HIS A 87 3.73 5.14 -5.02
N CYS A 88 3.24 4.44 -6.03
CA CYS A 88 3.97 3.35 -6.67
C CYS A 88 4.92 3.90 -7.75
N GLN A 89 6.09 3.30 -7.86
CA GLN A 89 6.98 3.52 -8.99
C GLN A 89 6.44 2.74 -10.20
N GLY A 90 5.76 3.42 -11.10
CA GLY A 90 5.02 2.81 -12.19
C GLY A 90 3.57 2.45 -11.83
N ALA A 91 2.91 1.73 -12.74
CA ALA A 91 1.53 1.31 -12.51
C ALA A 91 1.45 0.17 -11.48
N PRO A 92 0.57 0.27 -10.45
CA PRO A 92 0.32 -0.83 -9.54
C PRO A 92 -0.32 -2.01 -10.28
N SER A 93 0.01 -3.24 -9.88
CA SER A 93 -0.66 -4.44 -10.37
C SER A 93 -1.78 -4.82 -9.42
N VAL A 94 -3.00 -4.93 -9.95
CA VAL A 94 -4.18 -5.38 -9.21
C VAL A 94 -4.74 -6.60 -9.92
N GLN A 95 -4.58 -7.77 -9.32
CA GLN A 95 -5.11 -9.03 -9.83
C GLN A 95 -6.34 -9.44 -9.01
N VAL A 96 -7.40 -9.88 -9.69
CA VAL A 96 -8.67 -10.20 -9.04
C VAL A 96 -9.10 -11.60 -9.46
N ASP A 97 -9.13 -12.51 -8.49
CA ASP A 97 -9.73 -13.82 -8.66
C ASP A 97 -11.23 -13.73 -8.41
N THR A 98 -11.98 -13.92 -9.48
CA THR A 98 -13.44 -13.87 -9.48
C THR A 98 -14.08 -15.25 -9.61
N SER A 99 -13.34 -16.36 -9.41
CA SER A 99 -13.83 -17.74 -9.50
C SER A 99 -15.03 -18.00 -8.58
N GLY A 100 -15.08 -17.32 -7.43
CA GLY A 100 -16.19 -17.43 -6.50
C GLY A 100 -17.55 -16.98 -7.04
N PHE A 101 -17.59 -16.21 -8.13
CA PHE A 101 -18.86 -15.82 -8.78
C PHE A 101 -19.54 -16.97 -9.50
N ALA A 102 -18.80 -18.02 -9.85
CA ALA A 102 -19.34 -19.23 -10.47
C ALA A 102 -19.99 -20.21 -9.48
N ALA A 103 -19.83 -19.97 -8.17
CA ALA A 103 -20.41 -20.83 -7.14
C ALA A 103 -21.94 -20.75 -7.15
N ALA A 104 -22.61 -21.88 -6.89
CA ALA A 104 -24.07 -21.96 -6.80
C ALA A 104 -24.60 -21.07 -5.68
N GLN A 105 -25.85 -20.58 -5.83
CA GLN A 105 -26.51 -19.81 -4.79
C GLN A 105 -26.64 -20.65 -3.50
N GLY A 106 -26.44 -20.02 -2.35
CA GLY A 106 -26.43 -20.69 -1.07
C GLY A 106 -25.09 -21.32 -0.66
N THR A 107 -24.10 -21.36 -1.58
CA THR A 107 -22.75 -21.86 -1.28
C THR A 107 -21.84 -20.72 -0.86
N PRO A 108 -21.06 -20.86 0.22
CA PRO A 108 -20.05 -19.88 0.59
C PRO A 108 -19.04 -19.67 -0.53
N ALA A 109 -18.81 -18.42 -0.88
CA ALA A 109 -17.84 -18.05 -1.93
C ALA A 109 -17.16 -16.75 -1.56
N SER A 110 -16.00 -16.50 -2.14
CA SER A 110 -15.20 -15.30 -1.89
C SER A 110 -14.58 -14.76 -3.17
N VAL A 111 -14.19 -13.50 -3.14
CA VAL A 111 -13.33 -12.87 -4.14
C VAL A 111 -11.99 -12.58 -3.48
N THR A 112 -10.91 -12.83 -4.22
CA THR A 112 -9.54 -12.55 -3.77
C THR A 112 -8.95 -11.45 -4.63
N VAL A 113 -8.28 -10.50 -3.98
CA VAL A 113 -7.58 -9.42 -4.67
C VAL A 113 -6.13 -9.41 -4.22
N ASP A 114 -5.22 -9.47 -5.17
CA ASP A 114 -3.78 -9.34 -4.98
C ASP A 114 -3.32 -7.99 -5.51
N VAL A 115 -2.68 -7.19 -4.65
CA VAL A 115 -2.15 -5.87 -5.00
C VAL A 115 -0.65 -5.88 -4.87
N THR A 116 0.05 -5.42 -5.91
CA THR A 116 1.51 -5.28 -5.90
C THR A 116 1.88 -3.86 -6.27
N CYS A 117 2.72 -3.24 -5.46
CA CYS A 117 3.20 -1.88 -5.62
C CYS A 117 4.71 -1.82 -5.33
N VAL A 118 5.48 -1.20 -6.23
CA VAL A 118 6.89 -0.90 -6.00
C VAL A 118 6.99 0.50 -5.42
N VAL A 119 7.51 0.64 -4.20
CA VAL A 119 7.69 1.94 -3.53
C VAL A 119 9.16 2.33 -3.46
N VAL A 120 9.43 3.63 -3.53
CA VAL A 120 10.76 4.17 -3.27
C VAL A 120 10.94 4.32 -1.77
N VAL A 121 11.91 3.60 -1.20
CA VAL A 121 12.15 3.58 0.25
C VAL A 121 13.14 4.67 0.66
N ASN A 122 14.10 4.99 -0.20
CA ASN A 122 15.16 5.94 0.11
C ASN A 122 15.03 7.17 -0.79
N GLY A 123 14.90 8.35 -0.18
CA GLY A 123 15.16 9.62 -0.87
C GLY A 123 16.66 9.94 -1.01
N LEU A 124 17.55 9.03 -0.60
CA LEU A 124 19.00 9.16 -0.62
C LEU A 124 19.57 7.88 -1.23
N ASP A 125 20.33 8.03 -2.32
CA ASP A 125 21.09 6.93 -2.91
C ASP A 125 22.25 6.55 -1.97
N VAL A 126 21.98 5.63 -1.06
CA VAL A 126 23.01 5.06 -0.18
C VAL A 126 23.61 3.83 -0.86
N PRO A 127 24.90 3.82 -1.18
CA PRO A 127 25.55 2.65 -1.79
C PRO A 127 25.34 1.39 -0.95
N GLY A 128 24.80 0.34 -1.58
CA GLY A 128 24.55 -0.96 -0.93
C GLY A 128 23.16 -1.14 -0.31
N LEU A 129 22.29 -0.13 -0.34
CA LEU A 129 20.89 -0.26 0.08
C LEU A 129 19.95 -0.19 -1.14
N PRO A 130 18.97 -1.11 -1.26
CA PRO A 130 17.99 -1.04 -2.35
C PRO A 130 17.16 0.24 -2.23
N SER A 131 17.09 1.02 -3.31
CA SER A 131 16.29 2.26 -3.37
C SER A 131 14.79 2.01 -3.45
N THR A 132 14.40 0.80 -3.84
CA THR A 132 12.99 0.41 -4.04
C THR A 132 12.64 -0.85 -3.27
N ARG A 133 11.37 -0.96 -2.89
CA ARG A 133 10.81 -2.16 -2.25
C ARG A 133 9.50 -2.54 -2.94
N THR A 134 9.36 -3.81 -3.27
CA THR A 134 8.09 -4.35 -3.76
C THR A 134 7.24 -4.73 -2.56
N LEU A 135 6.06 -4.13 -2.47
CA LEU A 135 5.02 -4.47 -1.52
C LEU A 135 3.99 -5.33 -2.24
N HIS A 136 3.61 -6.43 -1.62
CA HIS A 136 2.59 -7.35 -2.12
C HIS A 136 1.63 -7.67 -0.98
N GLU A 137 0.34 -7.55 -1.25
CA GLU A 137 -0.68 -7.87 -0.26
C GLU A 137 -1.86 -8.56 -0.93
N ARG A 138 -2.43 -9.52 -0.19
CA ARG A 138 -3.60 -10.28 -0.60
C ARG A 138 -4.74 -10.06 0.37
N ALA A 139 -5.93 -9.75 -0.14
CA ALA A 139 -7.14 -9.65 0.65
C ALA A 139 -8.25 -10.54 0.07
N VAL A 140 -9.06 -11.09 0.96
CA VAL A 140 -10.20 -11.94 0.61
C VAL A 140 -11.45 -11.33 1.20
N SER A 141 -12.51 -11.22 0.39
CA SER A 141 -13.82 -10.75 0.84
C SER A 141 -14.90 -11.78 0.52
N PRO A 142 -15.77 -12.14 1.47
CA PRO A 142 -16.86 -13.06 1.22
C PRO A 142 -17.87 -12.44 0.25
N LEU A 143 -18.41 -13.26 -0.63
CA LEU A 143 -19.54 -12.93 -1.49
C LEU A 143 -20.84 -13.26 -0.75
N ASP A 144 -21.86 -12.41 -0.92
CA ASP A 144 -23.17 -12.68 -0.38
C ASP A 144 -23.76 -13.93 -1.05
N SER A 145 -24.01 -14.98 -0.25
CA SER A 145 -24.48 -16.27 -0.72
C SER A 145 -25.92 -16.23 -1.24
N TYR A 146 -26.72 -15.28 -0.81
CA TYR A 146 -28.14 -15.14 -1.18
C TYR A 146 -28.40 -14.17 -2.31
N ARG A 147 -27.39 -13.43 -2.75
CA ARG A 147 -27.51 -12.48 -3.84
C ARG A 147 -27.47 -13.17 -5.19
N SER A 148 -28.38 -12.85 -6.10
CA SER A 148 -28.34 -13.35 -7.47
C SER A 148 -27.04 -12.88 -8.16
N ARG A 149 -26.20 -13.82 -8.55
CA ARG A 149 -24.98 -13.58 -9.31
C ARG A 149 -25.27 -13.90 -10.76
N THR A 150 -25.10 -12.92 -11.63
CA THR A 150 -25.21 -13.17 -13.08
C THR A 150 -23.82 -13.62 -13.54
N SER A 151 -23.60 -14.93 -13.67
CA SER A 151 -22.53 -15.43 -14.51
C SER A 151 -22.85 -14.93 -15.90
N GLY A 152 -21.96 -14.16 -16.51
CA GLY A 152 -22.22 -13.49 -17.80
C GLY A 152 -22.41 -14.46 -18.96
N PHE A 153 -23.49 -15.21 -18.91
CA PHE A 153 -24.01 -15.89 -20.08
C PHE A 153 -24.63 -14.82 -20.98
N THR A 154 -23.94 -14.47 -22.02
CA THR A 154 -24.55 -13.85 -23.18
C THR A 154 -25.60 -14.83 -23.66
N ASN A 155 -26.89 -14.56 -23.42
CA ASN A 155 -27.95 -15.24 -24.13
C ASN A 155 -27.79 -14.90 -25.62
N SER A 156 -27.18 -15.81 -26.35
CA SER A 156 -27.14 -15.81 -27.81
C SER A 156 -28.47 -16.31 -28.38
N ASP A 157 -29.56 -16.07 -27.66
CA ASP A 157 -30.89 -16.36 -28.19
C ASP A 157 -31.43 -15.07 -28.82
N GLY A 158 -31.04 -14.89 -30.09
CA GLY A 158 -31.73 -14.06 -31.03
C GLY A 158 -33.15 -14.63 -31.33
N SER A 159 -34.05 -14.53 -30.36
CA SER A 159 -35.46 -14.70 -30.61
C SER A 159 -36.06 -13.33 -30.92
N SER A 160 -36.09 -13.00 -32.21
CA SER A 160 -37.00 -12.00 -32.77
C SER A 160 -38.43 -12.46 -32.52
N GLY A 161 -38.97 -12.11 -31.37
CA GLY A 161 -40.39 -12.20 -31.10
C GLY A 161 -41.13 -11.14 -31.87
N SER A 162 -41.54 -11.43 -33.10
CA SER A 162 -42.53 -10.70 -33.86
C SER A 162 -43.85 -10.75 -33.08
N ASN A 163 -44.26 -9.60 -32.54
CA ASN A 163 -45.59 -9.41 -31.96
C ASN A 163 -46.57 -9.22 -33.11
N PRO A 164 -47.52 -10.15 -33.42
CA PRO A 164 -48.56 -9.91 -34.41
C PRO A 164 -49.62 -8.97 -33.80
N GLY A 165 -49.82 -7.85 -34.49
CA GLY A 165 -50.70 -6.77 -34.10
C GLY A 165 -52.13 -7.20 -33.81
N VAL A 166 -52.69 -6.51 -32.85
CA VAL A 166 -54.13 -6.41 -32.62
C VAL A 166 -54.64 -5.27 -33.52
N GLY A 167 -55.35 -5.60 -34.58
CA GLY A 167 -56.12 -4.69 -35.41
C GLY A 167 -57.57 -4.62 -34.92
N PRO A 168 -58.34 -3.66 -35.42
CA PRO A 168 -59.48 -3.04 -34.76
C PRO A 168 -60.71 -3.92 -34.58
#